data_f0b1256f6b7d4e5407608d36e4ad5ce7
#
_entry.id   f0b1256f6b7d4e5407608d36e4ad5ce7
#
_cell.length_a   1.000
_cell.length_b   1.000
_cell.length_c   1.000
_cell.angle_alpha   90.00
_cell.angle_beta   90.00
_cell.angle_gamma   90.00
#
_symmetry.space_group_name_H-M   'P 1'
#
loop_
_entity.id
_entity.type
_entity.pdbx_description
1 polymer ?
#
loop_
_entity_poly.entity_id
_entity_poly.type
_entity_poly.pdbx_seq_one_letter_code
_entity_poly.pdbx_strand_id
1 'polypeptide(L)'
;DTKVIIWGTGTPRREFMHVDDLANACYFLLQNYNEAGHVNIGWGSDVSIKDLAILISSEVGYTGSLEFDTTKPDGTPRKLLDTTKINNLGWKPSIKLEDGIRRTIEEVTDKF
;
A
#
# COMPACT_ATOMS: atom_id res chain seq x y z
N ASP A 1 16.53 22.86 -2.55
CA ASP A 1 17.46 22.35 -3.55
C ASP A 1 17.30 20.87 -3.82
N THR A 2 16.65 20.17 -2.93
CA THR A 2 16.41 18.76 -3.13
C THR A 2 15.09 18.51 -3.83
N LYS A 3 15.09 17.50 -4.68
CA LYS A 3 13.89 17.05 -5.35
C LYS A 3 13.90 15.54 -5.45
N VAL A 4 12.72 14.95 -5.43
CA VAL A 4 12.52 13.53 -5.70
C VAL A 4 11.81 13.43 -7.03
N ILE A 5 12.38 12.65 -7.94
CA ILE A 5 11.82 12.44 -9.26
C ILE A 5 11.04 11.13 -9.25
N ILE A 6 9.76 11.21 -9.62
CA ILE A 6 8.86 10.07 -9.70
C ILE A 6 8.61 9.80 -11.17
N TRP A 7 8.81 8.56 -11.60
CA TRP A 7 8.61 8.18 -13.00
C TRP A 7 7.13 8.10 -13.33
N GLY A 8 6.75 8.65 -14.48
CA GLY A 8 5.39 8.66 -14.97
C GLY A 8 4.60 9.87 -14.54
N THR A 9 3.29 9.79 -14.63
CA THR A 9 2.37 10.89 -14.29
C THR A 9 1.92 10.88 -12.84
N GLY A 10 2.11 9.76 -12.13
CA GLY A 10 1.59 9.59 -10.78
C GLY A 10 0.11 9.22 -10.74
N THR A 11 -0.53 9.02 -11.89
CA THR A 11 -1.97 8.71 -11.93
C THR A 11 -2.29 7.23 -11.72
N PRO A 12 -1.43 6.24 -12.02
CA PRO A 12 -1.76 4.84 -11.73
C PRO A 12 -2.10 4.64 -10.26
N ARG A 13 -3.03 3.73 -10.03
CA ARG A 13 -3.53 3.45 -8.68
C ARG A 13 -3.08 2.07 -8.23
N ARG A 14 -2.72 1.97 -6.96
CA ARG A 14 -2.23 0.72 -6.36
C ARG A 14 -2.80 0.55 -4.98
N GLU A 15 -2.85 -0.70 -4.55
CA GLU A 15 -3.31 -1.10 -3.24
C GLU A 15 -2.11 -1.42 -2.36
N PHE A 16 -2.14 -0.95 -1.12
CA PHE A 16 -1.04 -1.16 -0.17
C PHE A 16 -1.60 -1.66 1.16
N MET A 17 -0.93 -2.64 1.73
CA MET A 17 -1.31 -3.22 3.01
C MET A 17 -0.06 -3.38 3.89
N HIS A 18 -0.18 -3.04 5.16
CA HIS A 18 0.89 -3.25 6.12
C HIS A 18 1.15 -4.74 6.32
N VAL A 19 2.41 -5.10 6.51
CA VAL A 19 2.81 -6.51 6.64
C VAL A 19 2.14 -7.20 7.83
N ASP A 20 1.86 -6.47 8.90
CA ASP A 20 1.18 -7.04 10.06
C ASP A 20 -0.27 -7.42 9.75
N ASP A 21 -0.95 -6.64 8.91
CA ASP A 21 -2.28 -7.02 8.42
C ASP A 21 -2.21 -8.28 7.56
N LEU A 22 -1.20 -8.38 6.69
CA LEU A 22 -1.02 -9.57 5.87
C LEU A 22 -0.78 -10.80 6.73
N ALA A 23 0.10 -10.69 7.74
CA ALA A 23 0.38 -11.79 8.66
C ALA A 23 -0.88 -12.21 9.42
N ASN A 24 -1.66 -11.24 9.88
CA ASN A 24 -2.92 -11.50 10.58
C ASN A 24 -3.93 -12.20 9.67
N ALA A 25 -4.02 -11.78 8.40
CA ALA A 25 -4.89 -12.43 7.43
C ALA A 25 -4.49 -13.89 7.19
N CYS A 26 -3.19 -14.16 7.07
CA CYS A 26 -2.70 -15.52 6.89
C CYS A 26 -3.04 -16.40 8.09
N TYR A 27 -2.87 -15.89 9.30
CA TYR A 27 -3.23 -16.60 10.51
C TYR A 27 -4.74 -16.88 10.56
N PHE A 28 -5.55 -15.88 10.24
CA PHE A 28 -7.00 -16.04 10.17
C PHE A 28 -7.41 -17.14 9.20
N LEU A 29 -6.81 -17.16 8.01
CA LEU A 29 -7.13 -18.17 6.99
C LEU A 29 -6.72 -19.57 7.41
N LEU A 30 -5.57 -19.71 8.10
CA LEU A 30 -5.16 -21.00 8.64
C LEU A 30 -6.22 -21.57 9.58
N GLN A 31 -6.91 -20.73 10.32
CA GLN A 31 -7.89 -21.16 11.31
C GLN A 31 -9.30 -21.29 10.76
N ASN A 32 -9.63 -20.57 9.70
CA ASN A 32 -11.01 -20.42 9.27
C ASN A 32 -11.28 -20.81 7.81
N TYR A 33 -10.26 -21.19 7.06
CA TYR A 33 -10.43 -21.54 5.65
C TYR A 33 -9.83 -22.92 5.37
N ASN A 34 -10.67 -23.82 4.88
CA ASN A 34 -10.28 -25.20 4.59
C ASN A 34 -10.85 -25.68 3.26
N GLU A 35 -11.03 -24.77 2.32
CA GLU A 35 -11.58 -25.08 1.01
C GLU A 35 -10.49 -25.00 -0.05
N ALA A 36 -10.73 -25.63 -1.20
CA ALA A 36 -9.85 -25.48 -2.35
C ALA A 36 -10.05 -24.09 -2.99
N GLY A 37 -9.02 -23.63 -3.67
CA GLY A 37 -9.05 -22.37 -4.37
C GLY A 37 -8.27 -21.27 -3.64
N HIS A 38 -7.98 -20.19 -4.37
CA HIS A 38 -7.24 -19.08 -3.81
C HIS A 38 -8.15 -18.08 -3.11
N VAL A 39 -7.56 -17.30 -2.23
CA VAL A 39 -8.21 -16.18 -1.54
C VAL A 39 -7.33 -14.95 -1.73
N ASN A 40 -7.90 -13.87 -2.28
CA ASN A 40 -7.18 -12.62 -2.38
C ASN A 40 -7.14 -11.94 -1.02
N ILE A 41 -5.95 -11.48 -0.63
CA ILE A 41 -5.75 -10.70 0.58
C ILE A 41 -5.32 -9.30 0.16
N GLY A 42 -6.10 -8.29 0.54
CA GLY A 42 -5.80 -6.92 0.20
C GLY A 42 -6.53 -5.95 1.10
N TRP A 43 -6.23 -4.65 0.93
CA TRP A 43 -6.88 -3.59 1.70
C TRP A 43 -8.32 -3.37 1.24
N GLY A 44 -8.60 -3.56 -0.05
CA GLY A 44 -9.92 -3.34 -0.62
C GLY A 44 -10.12 -1.95 -1.21
N SER A 45 -9.16 -1.08 -1.09
CA SER A 45 -9.16 0.23 -1.74
C SER A 45 -7.75 0.60 -2.16
N ASP A 46 -7.63 1.57 -3.06
CA ASP A 46 -6.34 1.95 -3.64
C ASP A 46 -6.08 3.44 -3.50
N VAL A 47 -4.87 3.84 -3.89
CA VAL A 47 -4.41 5.22 -3.88
C VAL A 47 -3.55 5.45 -5.11
N SER A 48 -3.54 6.68 -5.65
CA SER A 48 -2.65 7.02 -6.75
C SER A 48 -1.20 7.08 -6.28
N ILE A 49 -0.28 6.83 -7.18
CA ILE A 49 1.15 6.95 -6.87
C ILE A 49 1.49 8.37 -6.42
N LYS A 50 0.85 9.37 -7.04
CA LYS A 50 1.03 10.76 -6.62
C LYS A 50 0.63 10.98 -5.17
N ASP A 51 -0.56 10.53 -4.79
CA ASP A 51 -1.06 10.71 -3.43
C ASP A 51 -0.23 9.93 -2.42
N LEU A 52 0.22 8.73 -2.80
CA LEU A 52 1.13 7.95 -1.96
C LEU A 52 2.44 8.70 -1.72
N ALA A 53 3.03 9.28 -2.78
CA ALA A 53 4.28 10.03 -2.65
C ALA A 53 4.11 11.25 -1.74
N ILE A 54 2.98 11.96 -1.86
CA ILE A 54 2.66 13.09 -1.00
C ILE A 54 2.54 12.64 0.46
N LEU A 55 1.84 11.54 0.69
CA LEU A 55 1.66 11.00 2.04
C LEU A 55 3.00 10.60 2.67
N ILE A 56 3.84 9.88 1.93
CA ILE A 56 5.16 9.47 2.43
C ILE A 56 6.01 10.70 2.74
N SER A 57 6.03 11.69 1.84
CA SER A 57 6.83 12.91 2.06
C SER A 57 6.38 13.65 3.31
N SER A 58 5.08 13.70 3.56
CA SER A 58 4.53 14.29 4.78
C SER A 58 4.98 13.53 6.03
N GLU A 59 4.92 12.20 6.00
CA GLU A 59 5.25 11.39 7.17
C GLU A 59 6.74 11.40 7.51
N VAL A 60 7.63 11.52 6.50
CA VAL A 60 9.07 11.62 6.76
C VAL A 60 9.54 13.05 7.02
N GLY A 61 8.66 14.05 6.88
CA GLY A 61 9.04 15.44 7.05
C GLY A 61 9.85 16.01 5.88
N TYR A 62 9.67 15.47 4.68
CA TYR A 62 10.36 15.95 3.50
C TYR A 62 9.79 17.31 3.08
N THR A 63 10.66 18.31 2.91
CA THR A 63 10.26 19.67 2.56
C THR A 63 10.64 20.08 1.15
N GLY A 64 11.31 19.21 0.40
CA GLY A 64 11.66 19.46 -0.99
C GLY A 64 10.48 19.29 -1.94
N SER A 65 10.78 19.29 -3.23
CA SER A 65 9.74 19.15 -4.25
C SER A 65 9.62 17.70 -4.75
N LEU A 66 8.43 17.36 -5.22
CA LEU A 66 8.16 16.12 -5.93
C LEU A 66 7.95 16.48 -7.39
N GLU A 67 8.72 15.88 -8.29
CA GLU A 67 8.62 16.12 -9.72
C GLU A 67 8.32 14.81 -10.44
N PHE A 68 7.52 14.91 -11.49
CA PHE A 68 7.11 13.72 -12.26
C PHE A 68 7.82 13.72 -13.61
N ASP A 69 8.55 12.64 -13.89
CA ASP A 69 9.22 12.47 -15.18
C ASP A 69 8.25 11.75 -16.14
N THR A 70 7.51 12.54 -16.89
CA THR A 70 6.50 12.03 -17.82
C THR A 70 7.11 11.43 -19.09
N THR A 71 8.44 11.49 -19.25
CA THR A 71 9.12 10.76 -20.34
C THR A 71 9.19 9.26 -20.04
N LYS A 72 8.99 8.87 -18.77
CA LYS A 72 8.92 7.47 -18.37
C LYS A 72 7.47 6.98 -18.47
N PRO A 73 7.26 5.73 -18.92
CA PRO A 73 5.91 5.22 -19.07
C PRO A 73 5.24 4.96 -17.72
N ASP A 74 3.94 5.16 -17.67
CA ASP A 74 3.14 4.68 -16.55
C ASP A 74 2.96 3.16 -16.64
N GLY A 75 2.78 2.52 -15.49
CA GLY A 75 2.39 1.13 -15.46
C GLY A 75 0.88 0.96 -15.69
N THR A 76 0.35 -0.19 -15.32
CA THR A 76 -1.08 -0.47 -15.40
C THR A 76 -1.86 0.62 -14.66
N PRO A 77 -2.93 1.20 -15.28
CA PRO A 77 -3.67 2.30 -14.66
C PRO A 77 -4.26 1.98 -13.29
N ARG A 78 -4.68 0.74 -13.08
CA ARG A 78 -5.23 0.33 -11.80
C ARG A 78 -4.95 -1.15 -11.54
N LYS A 79 -4.55 -1.46 -10.29
CA LYS A 79 -4.41 -2.82 -9.79
C LYS A 79 -5.05 -2.87 -8.41
N LEU A 80 -6.24 -3.44 -8.33
CA LEU A 80 -6.99 -3.56 -7.09
C LEU A 80 -7.54 -4.98 -7.01
N LEU A 81 -7.27 -5.66 -5.89
CA LEU A 81 -7.78 -7.00 -5.67
C LEU A 81 -9.25 -6.96 -5.24
N ASP A 82 -10.00 -7.96 -5.67
CA ASP A 82 -11.35 -8.19 -5.13
C ASP A 82 -11.23 -8.97 -3.84
N THR A 83 -11.52 -8.33 -2.73
CA THR A 83 -11.38 -8.90 -1.38
C THR A 83 -12.72 -9.41 -0.82
N THR A 84 -13.74 -9.52 -1.63
CA THR A 84 -15.08 -9.93 -1.20
C THR A 84 -15.04 -11.25 -0.44
N LYS A 85 -14.29 -12.24 -0.93
CA LYS A 85 -14.24 -13.57 -0.34
C LYS A 85 -13.72 -13.54 1.10
N ILE A 86 -12.57 -12.91 1.34
CA ILE A 86 -12.01 -12.86 2.69
C ILE A 86 -12.87 -11.99 3.62
N ASN A 87 -13.46 -10.93 3.09
CA ASN A 87 -14.36 -10.07 3.88
C ASN A 87 -15.61 -10.86 4.30
N ASN A 88 -16.16 -11.66 3.41
CA ASN A 88 -17.31 -12.50 3.73
C ASN A 88 -16.98 -13.61 4.74
N LEU A 89 -15.71 -14.03 4.80
CA LEU A 89 -15.26 -14.97 5.83
C LEU A 89 -15.14 -14.32 7.21
N GLY A 90 -15.17 -12.99 7.27
CA GLY A 90 -15.15 -12.24 8.53
C GLY A 90 -13.87 -11.48 8.81
N TRP A 91 -12.95 -11.39 7.84
CA TRP A 91 -11.69 -10.68 8.04
C TRP A 91 -11.63 -9.37 7.25
N LYS A 92 -11.12 -8.33 7.89
CA LYS A 92 -10.79 -7.05 7.26
C LYS A 92 -9.48 -6.52 7.82
N PRO A 93 -8.71 -5.76 7.03
CA PRO A 93 -7.49 -5.12 7.53
C PRO A 93 -7.85 -4.04 8.57
N SER A 94 -6.94 -3.78 9.49
CA SER A 94 -7.15 -2.81 10.57
C SER A 94 -6.17 -1.65 10.54
N ILE A 95 -5.03 -1.78 9.86
CA ILE A 95 -3.98 -0.75 9.86
C ILE A 95 -4.20 0.17 8.67
N LYS A 96 -4.57 1.42 8.93
CA LYS A 96 -4.74 2.42 7.87
C LYS A 96 -3.42 2.72 7.20
N LEU A 97 -3.46 3.15 5.94
CA LEU A 97 -2.27 3.40 5.15
C LEU A 97 -1.32 4.39 5.84
N GLU A 98 -1.84 5.49 6.37
CA GLU A 98 -1.04 6.50 7.08
C GLU A 98 -0.31 5.89 8.27
N ASP A 99 -1.02 5.10 9.06
CA ASP A 99 -0.45 4.47 10.24
C ASP A 99 0.57 3.41 9.87
N GLY A 100 0.31 2.64 8.82
CA GLY A 100 1.23 1.62 8.31
C GLY A 100 2.53 2.24 7.80
N ILE A 101 2.43 3.33 7.07
CA ILE A 101 3.61 4.06 6.58
C ILE A 101 4.42 4.60 7.75
N ARG A 102 3.77 5.22 8.73
CA ARG A 102 4.45 5.75 9.92
C ARG A 102 5.19 4.67 10.67
N ARG A 103 4.57 3.51 10.91
CA ARG A 103 5.21 2.37 11.58
C ARG A 103 6.42 1.88 10.82
N THR A 104 6.30 1.77 9.50
CA THR A 104 7.38 1.31 8.63
C THR A 104 8.57 2.28 8.68
N ILE A 105 8.30 3.58 8.63
CA ILE A 105 9.34 4.61 8.72
C ILE A 105 10.07 4.50 10.06
N GLU A 106 9.35 4.36 11.15
CA GLU A 106 9.94 4.22 12.48
C GLU A 106 10.87 3.00 12.55
N GLU A 107 10.42 1.85 12.04
CA GLU A 107 11.23 0.63 12.03
C GLU A 107 12.48 0.78 11.17
N VAL A 108 12.37 1.39 10.00
CA VAL A 108 13.49 1.58 9.08
C VAL A 108 14.48 2.58 9.65
N THR A 109 14.01 3.65 10.26
CA THR A 109 14.85 4.68 10.87
C THR A 109 15.71 4.09 11.99
N ASP A 110 15.16 3.20 12.79
CA ASP A 110 15.90 2.54 13.87
C ASP A 110 17.00 1.63 13.35
N LYS A 111 16.88 1.12 12.12
CA LYS A 111 17.86 0.21 11.51
C LYS A 111 18.92 0.93 10.70
N PHE A 112 18.65 2.12 10.25
CA PHE A 112 19.51 2.89 9.38
C PHE A 112 19.70 4.31 9.90
#